data_5352533bc0f1cbaa25aefe5dd7cea6ae
#
_entry.id   5352533bc0f1cbaa25aefe5dd7cea6ae
#
_cell.length_a   1.000
_cell.length_b   1.000
_cell.length_c   1.000
_cell.angle_alpha   90.00
_cell.angle_beta   90.00
_cell.angle_gamma   90.00
#
_symmetry.space_group_name_H-M   'P 1'
#
loop_
_entity.id
_entity.type
_entity.pdbx_description
1 polymer ?
#
loop_
_entity_poly.entity_id
_entity_poly.type
_entity_poly.pdbx_seq_one_letter_code
_entity_poly.pdbx_strand_id
1 'polypeptide(L)'
;MPKEMLPIVDKPSIQYIVEEAVNSGITDICIILSRGKSIIEDHFDRAPELEEKLLSSKKIKDYDQIVDIAKLANITYIRQSEVKGLGHAIFCAKAFIGKEPFAVLYGDDVIMGEVPCCKQLLDQYEIYQLGCVCMKEVPFELVTMYSSLKVENLHDNVFKITDMIEKPSTKELAFSNYSILGRCVLPPDIFEILENIPKGAGGEYQLTDAMKILAQQQGMIGVDFVGKRYDMGSKLGILQATIETGLHHPEIGEDFRNYLIQLSNHL
;
A
#
# COMPACT_ATOMS: atom_id res chain seq x y z
N MET A 1 17.17 9.56 1.10
CA MET A 1 16.28 8.74 1.94
C MET A 1 15.18 8.17 1.05
N PRO A 2 14.83 6.88 1.15
CA PRO A 2 13.69 6.33 0.43
C PRO A 2 12.38 7.03 0.81
N LYS A 3 11.45 7.17 -0.16
CA LYS A 3 10.16 7.83 0.09
C LYS A 3 9.31 7.12 1.14
N GLU A 4 9.48 5.81 1.25
CA GLU A 4 8.80 4.96 2.24
C GLU A 4 9.25 5.23 3.68
N MET A 5 10.38 5.93 3.85
CA MET A 5 10.91 6.38 5.15
C MET A 5 10.61 7.85 5.45
N LEU A 6 9.83 8.53 4.60
CA LEU A 6 9.37 9.88 4.92
C LEU A 6 8.40 9.82 6.12
N PRO A 7 8.61 10.65 7.16
CA PRO A 7 7.76 10.60 8.34
C PRO A 7 6.39 11.25 8.08
N ILE A 8 5.38 10.63 8.66
CA ILE A 8 4.07 11.24 8.90
C ILE A 8 4.03 11.54 10.39
N VAL A 9 4.32 12.78 10.78
CA VAL A 9 4.62 13.25 12.13
C VAL A 9 5.89 12.58 12.68
N ASP A 10 5.79 11.52 13.44
CA ASP A 10 6.87 10.82 14.16
C ASP A 10 7.13 9.38 13.68
N LYS A 11 6.34 8.89 12.71
CA LYS A 11 6.37 7.51 12.22
C LYS A 11 6.60 7.48 10.71
N PRO A 12 7.54 6.67 10.17
CA PRO A 12 7.74 6.56 8.73
C PRO A 12 6.54 5.91 8.03
N SER A 13 6.26 6.32 6.80
CA SER A 13 5.09 5.86 6.04
C SER A 13 5.03 4.34 5.87
N ILE A 14 6.17 3.66 5.73
CA ILE A 14 6.21 2.20 5.63
C ILE A 14 5.67 1.50 6.88
N GLN A 15 5.83 2.08 8.06
CA GLN A 15 5.31 1.50 9.29
C GLN A 15 3.78 1.51 9.33
N TYR A 16 3.12 2.56 8.82
CA TYR A 16 1.65 2.57 8.67
C TYR A 16 1.16 1.43 7.79
N ILE A 17 1.91 1.12 6.73
CA ILE A 17 1.56 0.05 5.79
C ILE A 17 1.75 -1.33 6.44
N VAL A 18 2.82 -1.53 7.20
CA VAL A 18 3.05 -2.78 7.95
C VAL A 18 1.99 -2.95 9.04
N GLU A 19 1.68 -1.89 9.79
CA GLU A 19 0.62 -1.90 10.80
C GLU A 19 -0.76 -2.20 10.19
N GLU A 20 -1.06 -1.67 9.00
CA GLU A 20 -2.29 -2.01 8.27
C GLU A 20 -2.37 -3.51 7.97
N ALA A 21 -1.28 -4.12 7.49
CA ALA A 21 -1.22 -5.55 7.23
C ALA A 21 -1.43 -6.37 8.52
N VAL A 22 -0.74 -6.01 9.60
CA VAL A 22 -0.88 -6.67 10.91
C VAL A 22 -2.30 -6.54 11.45
N ASN A 23 -2.89 -5.35 11.40
CA ASN A 23 -4.26 -5.09 11.84
C ASN A 23 -5.31 -5.78 10.93
N SER A 24 -4.90 -6.25 9.76
CA SER A 24 -5.71 -7.08 8.86
C SER A 24 -5.57 -8.59 9.15
N GLY A 25 -4.72 -8.97 10.13
CA GLY A 25 -4.50 -10.36 10.51
C GLY A 25 -3.32 -11.04 9.81
N ILE A 26 -2.50 -10.28 9.06
CA ILE A 26 -1.31 -10.81 8.36
C ILE A 26 -0.14 -10.85 9.35
N THR A 27 0.50 -12.01 9.48
CA THR A 27 1.63 -12.25 10.39
C THR A 27 2.98 -12.31 9.68
N ASP A 28 2.99 -12.74 8.41
CA ASP A 28 4.20 -12.94 7.62
C ASP A 28 4.23 -11.93 6.48
N ILE A 29 5.23 -11.05 6.50
CA ILE A 29 5.34 -9.94 5.55
C ILE A 29 6.65 -10.05 4.78
N CYS A 30 6.57 -9.95 3.45
CA CYS A 30 7.72 -9.83 2.58
C CYS A 30 7.85 -8.40 2.07
N ILE A 31 8.92 -7.71 2.44
CA ILE A 31 9.23 -6.39 1.90
C ILE A 31 10.21 -6.53 0.74
N ILE A 32 9.78 -6.09 -0.45
CA ILE A 32 10.62 -6.15 -1.64
C ILE A 32 11.39 -4.85 -1.78
N LEU A 33 12.70 -4.96 -1.70
CA LEU A 33 13.61 -3.82 -1.66
C LEU A 33 14.45 -3.73 -2.95
N SER A 34 14.71 -2.51 -3.37
CA SER A 34 15.74 -2.19 -4.37
C SER A 34 17.04 -1.71 -3.69
N ARG A 35 18.06 -1.43 -4.50
CA ARG A 35 19.34 -0.93 -4.00
C ARG A 35 19.18 0.38 -3.20
N GLY A 36 19.87 0.49 -2.06
CA GLY A 36 19.92 1.70 -1.24
C GLY A 36 18.74 1.89 -0.29
N LYS A 37 17.99 0.84 0.01
CA LYS A 37 16.83 0.88 0.93
C LYS A 37 17.04 0.12 2.24
N SER A 38 18.29 -0.17 2.65
CA SER A 38 18.58 -0.90 3.90
C SER A 38 18.06 -0.21 5.17
N ILE A 39 17.90 1.10 5.14
CA ILE A 39 17.27 1.84 6.25
C ILE A 39 15.86 1.36 6.59
N ILE A 40 15.16 0.67 5.66
CA ILE A 40 13.87 0.04 5.92
C ILE A 40 14.07 -1.23 6.76
N GLU A 41 15.12 -2.00 6.48
CA GLU A 41 15.52 -3.18 7.26
C GLU A 41 15.86 -2.75 8.68
N ASP A 42 16.76 -1.75 8.81
CA ASP A 42 17.19 -1.21 10.10
C ASP A 42 16.01 -0.70 10.96
N HIS A 43 14.93 -0.21 10.34
CA HIS A 43 13.77 0.33 11.06
C HIS A 43 12.95 -0.76 11.77
N PHE A 44 12.85 -1.95 11.20
CA PHE A 44 12.09 -3.06 11.77
C PHE A 44 12.97 -4.06 12.53
N ASP A 45 14.29 -3.89 12.52
CA ASP A 45 15.21 -4.73 13.26
C ASP A 45 15.38 -4.27 14.71
N ARG A 46 15.84 -5.19 15.56
CA ARG A 46 16.24 -4.87 16.93
C ARG A 46 17.48 -3.98 16.93
N ALA A 47 17.52 -3.01 17.83
CA ALA A 47 18.66 -2.11 18.01
C ALA A 47 19.26 -2.24 19.41
N PRO A 48 20.00 -3.33 19.74
CA PRO A 48 20.44 -3.66 21.11
C PRO A 48 21.18 -2.55 21.82
N GLU A 49 22.06 -1.81 21.12
CA GLU A 49 22.83 -0.71 21.68
C GLU A 49 21.92 0.48 22.11
N LEU A 50 20.91 0.81 21.27
CA LEU A 50 19.92 1.83 21.59
C LEU A 50 19.02 1.38 22.72
N GLU A 51 18.59 0.13 22.71
CA GLU A 51 17.75 -0.49 23.75
C GLU A 51 18.43 -0.44 25.11
N GLU A 52 19.70 -0.84 25.21
CA GLU A 52 20.48 -0.78 26.44
C GLU A 52 20.62 0.67 26.95
N LYS A 53 20.87 1.62 26.06
CA LYS A 53 20.96 3.04 26.39
C LYS A 53 19.64 3.60 26.92
N LEU A 54 18.51 3.24 26.34
CA LEU A 54 17.19 3.67 26.77
C LEU A 54 16.87 3.10 28.16
N LEU A 55 17.13 1.83 28.40
CA LEU A 55 16.94 1.18 29.72
C LEU A 55 17.82 1.81 30.79
N SER A 56 19.11 2.02 30.52
CA SER A 56 20.03 2.66 31.48
C SER A 56 19.64 4.10 31.81
N SER A 57 19.02 4.81 30.85
CA SER A 57 18.50 6.17 31.00
C SER A 57 17.08 6.21 31.56
N LYS A 58 16.49 5.08 31.93
CA LYS A 58 15.10 4.93 32.44
C LYS A 58 14.02 5.46 31.47
N LYS A 59 14.30 5.46 30.19
CA LYS A 59 13.36 5.84 29.13
C LYS A 59 12.55 4.63 28.66
N ILE A 60 11.73 4.10 29.56
CA ILE A 60 11.01 2.82 29.34
C ILE A 60 10.02 2.92 28.18
N LYS A 61 9.28 4.03 28.06
CA LYS A 61 8.32 4.22 26.96
C LYS A 61 9.02 4.18 25.58
N ASP A 62 10.15 4.89 25.45
CA ASP A 62 10.90 4.91 24.19
C ASP A 62 11.47 3.51 23.89
N TYR A 63 11.91 2.78 24.92
CA TYR A 63 12.36 1.38 24.79
C TYR A 63 11.23 0.48 24.28
N ASP A 64 10.05 0.53 24.91
CA ASP A 64 8.91 -0.30 24.54
C ASP A 64 8.53 -0.02 23.08
N GLN A 65 8.48 1.24 22.66
CA GLN A 65 8.16 1.62 21.27
C GLN A 65 9.09 0.98 20.24
N ILE A 66 10.41 1.05 20.43
CA ILE A 66 11.35 0.46 19.43
C ILE A 66 11.31 -1.07 19.43
N VAL A 67 11.09 -1.68 20.60
CA VAL A 67 10.95 -3.14 20.70
C VAL A 67 9.66 -3.62 20.06
N ASP A 68 8.57 -2.89 20.22
CA ASP A 68 7.26 -3.22 19.65
C ASP A 68 7.29 -3.11 18.11
N ILE A 69 8.01 -2.12 17.55
CA ILE A 69 8.21 -2.03 16.09
C ILE A 69 8.87 -3.30 15.55
N ALA A 70 9.94 -3.77 16.20
CA ALA A 70 10.67 -4.96 15.78
C ALA A 70 9.89 -6.27 15.97
N LYS A 71 8.74 -6.24 16.66
CA LYS A 71 7.86 -7.38 16.92
C LYS A 71 6.54 -7.33 16.15
N LEU A 72 6.33 -6.31 15.30
CA LEU A 72 5.06 -6.12 14.60
C LEU A 72 4.65 -7.34 13.78
N ALA A 73 5.58 -7.95 13.05
CA ALA A 73 5.33 -9.11 12.20
C ALA A 73 6.61 -9.92 11.97
N ASN A 74 6.48 -11.10 11.36
CA ASN A 74 7.62 -11.84 10.80
C ASN A 74 7.99 -11.21 9.45
N ILE A 75 9.00 -10.34 9.43
CA ILE A 75 9.38 -9.60 8.22
C ILE A 75 10.54 -10.31 7.52
N THR A 76 10.34 -10.60 6.25
CA THR A 76 11.37 -11.13 5.34
C THR A 76 11.65 -10.09 4.26
N TYR A 77 12.92 -9.91 3.90
CA TYR A 77 13.34 -8.98 2.88
C TYR A 77 13.80 -9.72 1.62
N ILE A 78 13.23 -9.34 0.48
CA ILE A 78 13.62 -9.88 -0.83
C ILE A 78 14.10 -8.72 -1.69
N ARG A 79 15.24 -8.93 -2.36
CA ARG A 79 15.83 -7.89 -3.19
C ARG A 79 15.41 -8.04 -4.65
N GLN A 80 14.78 -7.00 -5.18
CA GLN A 80 14.66 -6.80 -6.61
C GLN A 80 15.99 -6.22 -7.13
N SER A 81 16.86 -7.07 -7.67
CA SER A 81 18.21 -6.66 -8.13
C SER A 81 18.15 -5.74 -9.35
N GLU A 82 17.17 -5.94 -10.23
CA GLU A 82 16.89 -5.12 -11.41
C GLU A 82 15.48 -4.57 -11.33
N VAL A 83 15.35 -3.25 -11.38
CA VAL A 83 14.03 -2.59 -11.37
C VAL A 83 13.39 -2.74 -12.75
N LYS A 84 12.40 -3.66 -12.86
CA LYS A 84 11.70 -4.00 -14.11
C LYS A 84 10.18 -3.81 -14.01
N GLY A 85 9.72 -3.01 -13.04
CA GLY A 85 8.30 -2.74 -12.79
C GLY A 85 7.73 -3.52 -11.61
N LEU A 86 6.48 -3.19 -11.26
CA LEU A 86 5.79 -3.73 -10.08
C LEU A 86 5.49 -5.23 -10.23
N GLY A 87 5.07 -5.68 -11.42
CA GLY A 87 4.84 -7.11 -11.67
C GLY A 87 6.10 -7.95 -11.44
N HIS A 88 7.27 -7.45 -11.88
CA HIS A 88 8.54 -8.13 -11.60
C HIS A 88 8.91 -8.10 -10.10
N ALA A 89 8.61 -7.02 -9.38
CA ALA A 89 8.85 -6.97 -7.94
C ALA A 89 8.07 -8.07 -7.22
N ILE A 90 6.78 -8.22 -7.54
CA ILE A 90 5.93 -9.28 -6.99
C ILE A 90 6.42 -10.66 -7.41
N PHE A 91 6.83 -10.84 -8.66
CA PHE A 91 7.39 -12.11 -9.13
C PHE A 91 8.62 -12.55 -8.32
N CYS A 92 9.45 -11.61 -7.85
CA CYS A 92 10.57 -11.93 -6.96
C CYS A 92 10.13 -12.62 -5.64
N ALA A 93 8.89 -12.40 -5.19
CA ALA A 93 8.35 -13.00 -3.98
C ALA A 93 7.76 -14.41 -4.21
N LYS A 94 7.72 -14.94 -5.45
CA LYS A 94 7.10 -16.23 -5.80
C LYS A 94 7.52 -17.38 -4.87
N ALA A 95 8.82 -17.47 -4.54
CA ALA A 95 9.34 -18.52 -3.68
C ALA A 95 8.92 -18.37 -2.21
N PHE A 96 8.73 -17.14 -1.73
CA PHE A 96 8.25 -16.84 -0.38
C PHE A 96 6.75 -17.14 -0.25
N ILE A 97 5.96 -16.70 -1.21
CA ILE A 97 4.50 -16.85 -1.23
C ILE A 97 4.10 -18.33 -1.43
N GLY A 98 4.81 -19.05 -2.28
CA GLY A 98 4.48 -20.43 -2.58
C GLY A 98 3.16 -20.58 -3.33
N LYS A 99 2.19 -21.28 -2.72
CA LYS A 99 0.87 -21.57 -3.33
C LYS A 99 -0.29 -20.92 -2.58
N GLU A 100 -0.01 -20.00 -1.68
CA GLU A 100 -1.03 -19.34 -0.88
C GLU A 100 -1.51 -18.04 -1.56
N PRO A 101 -2.75 -17.63 -1.33
CA PRO A 101 -3.18 -16.27 -1.68
C PRO A 101 -2.42 -15.25 -0.83
N PHE A 102 -2.21 -14.07 -1.37
CA PHE A 102 -1.40 -13.05 -0.70
C PHE A 102 -1.92 -11.64 -0.95
N ALA A 103 -1.69 -10.78 0.01
CA ALA A 103 -1.96 -9.34 -0.13
C ALA A 103 -0.72 -8.60 -0.67
N VAL A 104 -0.97 -7.59 -1.48
CA VAL A 104 0.05 -6.65 -1.97
C VAL A 104 -0.33 -5.26 -1.50
N LEU A 105 0.60 -4.59 -0.80
CA LEU A 105 0.44 -3.23 -0.31
C LEU A 105 1.52 -2.37 -0.96
N TYR A 106 1.12 -1.31 -1.68
CA TYR A 106 2.07 -0.42 -2.35
C TYR A 106 2.74 0.48 -1.32
N GLY A 107 4.08 0.53 -1.37
CA GLY A 107 4.89 1.21 -0.36
C GLY A 107 4.79 2.74 -0.35
N ASP A 108 4.10 3.34 -1.30
CA ASP A 108 3.88 4.78 -1.43
C ASP A 108 2.42 5.21 -1.24
N ASP A 109 1.55 4.27 -0.89
CA ASP A 109 0.15 4.55 -0.58
C ASP A 109 -0.15 4.27 0.89
N VAL A 110 -0.43 5.29 1.68
CA VAL A 110 -0.92 5.14 3.05
C VAL A 110 -2.43 5.32 3.05
N ILE A 111 -3.15 4.33 3.59
CA ILE A 111 -4.61 4.37 3.70
C ILE A 111 -4.98 4.32 5.17
N MET A 112 -5.73 5.31 5.62
CA MET A 112 -6.20 5.43 7.00
C MET A 112 -7.72 5.31 7.06
N GLY A 113 -8.21 4.54 8.02
CA GLY A 113 -9.65 4.31 8.23
C GLY A 113 -9.88 3.48 9.49
N GLU A 114 -11.14 3.39 9.94
CA GLU A 114 -11.51 2.57 11.10
C GLU A 114 -11.27 1.08 10.84
N VAL A 115 -11.57 0.62 9.61
CA VAL A 115 -11.27 -0.73 9.15
C VAL A 115 -10.12 -0.68 8.17
N PRO A 116 -9.02 -1.43 8.38
CA PRO A 116 -7.90 -1.46 7.45
C PRO A 116 -8.37 -1.80 6.02
N CYS A 117 -7.85 -1.09 5.02
CA CYS A 117 -8.22 -1.33 3.62
C CYS A 117 -7.89 -2.76 3.18
N CYS A 118 -6.74 -3.28 3.61
CA CYS A 118 -6.36 -4.67 3.34
C CYS A 118 -7.38 -5.67 3.92
N LYS A 119 -7.89 -5.43 5.13
CA LYS A 119 -8.93 -6.28 5.75
C LYS A 119 -10.21 -6.30 4.93
N GLN A 120 -10.64 -5.13 4.41
CA GLN A 120 -11.82 -5.05 3.54
C GLN A 120 -11.68 -5.93 2.29
N LEU A 121 -10.47 -6.02 1.72
CA LEU A 121 -10.19 -6.91 0.58
C LEU A 121 -10.16 -8.38 0.97
N LEU A 122 -9.52 -8.71 2.11
CA LEU A 122 -9.46 -10.09 2.60
C LEU A 122 -10.85 -10.65 2.86
N ASP A 123 -11.76 -9.86 3.43
CA ASP A 123 -13.15 -10.27 3.66
C ASP A 123 -13.87 -10.60 2.35
N GLN A 124 -13.63 -9.84 1.28
CA GLN A 124 -14.20 -10.16 -0.03
C GLN A 124 -13.51 -11.36 -0.70
N TYR A 125 -12.20 -11.50 -0.49
CA TYR A 125 -11.49 -12.68 -0.99
C TYR A 125 -12.02 -13.97 -0.34
N GLU A 126 -12.33 -13.96 0.95
CA GLU A 126 -12.93 -15.11 1.64
C GLU A 126 -14.29 -15.51 1.05
N ILE A 127 -15.10 -14.53 0.62
CA ILE A 127 -16.43 -14.75 0.04
C ILE A 127 -16.34 -15.26 -1.40
N TYR A 128 -15.55 -14.59 -2.24
CA TYR A 128 -15.57 -14.83 -3.68
C TYR A 128 -14.49 -15.77 -4.18
N GLN A 129 -13.42 -15.98 -3.42
CA GLN A 129 -12.23 -16.74 -3.82
C GLN A 129 -11.63 -16.28 -5.15
N LEU A 130 -11.76 -15.00 -5.45
CA LEU A 130 -11.25 -14.32 -6.63
C LEU A 130 -10.26 -13.21 -6.25
N GLY A 131 -9.33 -12.87 -7.11
CA GLY A 131 -8.45 -11.73 -6.89
C GLY A 131 -9.26 -10.46 -6.58
N CYS A 132 -8.84 -9.70 -5.56
CA CYS A 132 -9.50 -8.48 -5.11
C CYS A 132 -8.57 -7.27 -5.25
N VAL A 133 -9.12 -6.11 -5.60
CA VAL A 133 -8.39 -4.84 -5.60
C VAL A 133 -9.18 -3.75 -4.88
N CYS A 134 -8.49 -2.89 -4.14
CA CYS A 134 -9.12 -1.66 -3.69
C CYS A 134 -9.18 -0.66 -4.85
N MET A 135 -10.28 0.03 -4.95
CA MET A 135 -10.50 1.02 -6.00
C MET A 135 -11.21 2.25 -5.45
N LYS A 136 -11.06 3.34 -6.15
CA LYS A 136 -11.79 4.60 -5.96
C LYS A 136 -12.00 5.29 -7.30
N GLU A 137 -13.04 6.12 -7.35
CA GLU A 137 -13.16 7.09 -8.42
C GLU A 137 -12.04 8.13 -8.31
N VAL A 138 -11.38 8.37 -9.43
CA VAL A 138 -10.43 9.47 -9.59
C VAL A 138 -11.06 10.53 -10.48
N PRO A 139 -10.66 11.81 -10.38
CA PRO A 139 -11.08 12.82 -11.35
C PRO A 139 -10.80 12.36 -12.78
N PHE A 140 -11.80 12.45 -13.66
CA PHE A 140 -11.69 11.92 -15.03
C PHE A 140 -10.52 12.55 -15.82
N GLU A 141 -10.14 13.76 -15.46
CA GLU A 141 -8.98 14.46 -16.02
C GLU A 141 -7.66 13.75 -15.73
N LEU A 142 -7.60 12.97 -14.66
CA LEU A 142 -6.40 12.27 -14.17
C LEU A 142 -6.38 10.77 -14.52
N VAL A 143 -7.42 10.24 -15.17
CA VAL A 143 -7.56 8.79 -15.44
C VAL A 143 -6.36 8.22 -16.24
N THR A 144 -5.73 9.03 -17.09
CA THR A 144 -4.54 8.62 -17.87
C THR A 144 -3.28 8.45 -17.02
N MET A 145 -3.31 8.89 -15.74
CA MET A 145 -2.19 8.73 -14.79
C MET A 145 -2.32 7.46 -13.95
N TYR A 146 -3.49 6.82 -13.97
CA TYR A 146 -3.85 5.66 -13.15
C TYR A 146 -4.31 4.49 -14.03
N SER A 147 -4.65 3.37 -13.41
CA SER A 147 -5.38 2.31 -14.11
C SER A 147 -6.85 2.72 -14.29
N SER A 148 -7.50 2.18 -15.32
CA SER A 148 -8.93 2.30 -15.52
C SER A 148 -9.57 0.92 -15.56
N LEU A 149 -10.66 0.74 -14.80
CA LEU A 149 -11.33 -0.54 -14.58
C LEU A 149 -12.65 -0.62 -15.32
N LYS A 150 -12.93 -1.76 -15.94
CA LYS A 150 -14.27 -2.10 -16.44
C LYS A 150 -15.03 -2.82 -15.33
N VAL A 151 -15.95 -2.10 -14.70
CA VAL A 151 -16.63 -2.55 -13.50
C VAL A 151 -18.14 -2.75 -13.72
N GLU A 152 -18.70 -3.71 -12.97
CA GLU A 152 -20.13 -3.96 -12.85
C GLU A 152 -20.46 -4.03 -11.35
N ASN A 153 -21.39 -3.21 -10.86
CA ASN A 153 -21.76 -3.24 -9.45
C ASN A 153 -22.44 -4.56 -9.09
N LEU A 154 -21.99 -5.22 -8.06
CA LEU A 154 -22.61 -6.43 -7.51
C LEU A 154 -23.57 -6.08 -6.36
N HIS A 155 -23.07 -5.37 -5.37
CA HIS A 155 -23.85 -4.83 -4.24
C HIS A 155 -23.00 -3.79 -3.48
N ASP A 156 -23.63 -2.87 -2.81
CA ASP A 156 -23.01 -1.83 -1.97
C ASP A 156 -21.76 -1.21 -2.63
N ASN A 157 -20.60 -1.42 -2.03
CA ASN A 157 -19.31 -0.95 -2.49
C ASN A 157 -18.45 -2.05 -3.16
N VAL A 158 -19.09 -3.16 -3.59
CA VAL A 158 -18.43 -4.32 -4.20
C VAL A 158 -18.79 -4.43 -5.67
N PHE A 159 -17.79 -4.60 -6.51
CA PHE A 159 -17.92 -4.61 -7.97
C PHE A 159 -17.22 -5.84 -8.56
N LYS A 160 -17.73 -6.33 -9.67
CA LYS A 160 -17.05 -7.27 -10.54
C LYS A 160 -16.19 -6.50 -11.53
N ILE A 161 -14.93 -6.90 -11.66
CA ILE A 161 -14.01 -6.36 -12.67
C ILE A 161 -13.83 -7.42 -13.77
N THR A 162 -14.05 -7.02 -15.02
CA THR A 162 -13.95 -7.90 -16.19
C THR A 162 -12.81 -7.51 -17.11
N ASP A 163 -12.32 -6.29 -17.01
CA ASP A 163 -11.19 -5.78 -17.80
C ASP A 163 -10.54 -4.58 -17.11
N MET A 164 -9.30 -4.28 -17.46
CA MET A 164 -8.59 -3.10 -16.96
C MET A 164 -7.49 -2.67 -17.94
N ILE A 165 -7.07 -1.42 -17.81
CA ILE A 165 -5.98 -0.84 -18.60
C ILE A 165 -5.11 0.03 -17.72
N GLU A 166 -3.79 -0.16 -17.78
CA GLU A 166 -2.81 0.69 -17.10
C GLU A 166 -2.53 1.95 -17.91
N LYS A 167 -2.73 3.11 -17.32
CA LYS A 167 -2.41 4.42 -17.90
C LYS A 167 -2.87 4.53 -19.36
N PRO A 168 -4.19 4.50 -19.60
CA PRO A 168 -4.71 4.62 -20.96
C PRO A 168 -4.11 5.84 -21.64
N SER A 169 -3.66 5.68 -22.88
CA SER A 169 -2.97 6.73 -23.64
C SER A 169 -3.85 7.95 -23.90
N THR A 170 -5.16 7.76 -23.91
CA THR A 170 -6.16 8.84 -23.99
C THR A 170 -7.33 8.53 -23.05
N LYS A 171 -8.11 9.55 -22.72
CA LYS A 171 -9.28 9.40 -21.83
C LYS A 171 -10.38 8.53 -22.46
N GLU A 172 -10.50 8.55 -23.78
CA GLU A 172 -11.49 7.78 -24.54
C GLU A 172 -11.24 6.27 -24.48
N LEU A 173 -10.01 5.85 -24.14
CA LEU A 173 -9.65 4.45 -23.95
C LEU A 173 -9.91 3.96 -22.54
N ALA A 174 -10.24 4.85 -21.61
CA ALA A 174 -10.59 4.48 -20.25
C ALA A 174 -11.97 3.81 -20.22
N PHE A 175 -12.10 2.73 -19.46
CA PHE A 175 -13.39 2.05 -19.24
C PHE A 175 -14.29 2.82 -18.28
N SER A 176 -13.69 3.41 -17.25
CA SER A 176 -14.35 4.23 -16.25
C SER A 176 -13.33 5.11 -15.53
N ASN A 177 -13.77 5.91 -14.58
CA ASN A 177 -12.92 6.67 -13.66
C ASN A 177 -12.54 5.89 -12.38
N TYR A 178 -12.94 4.62 -12.25
CA TYR A 178 -12.44 3.77 -11.18
C TYR A 178 -11.02 3.31 -11.45
N SER A 179 -10.15 3.48 -10.43
CA SER A 179 -8.73 3.11 -10.48
C SER A 179 -8.32 2.28 -9.28
N ILE A 180 -7.35 1.39 -9.48
CA ILE A 180 -6.73 0.63 -8.38
C ILE A 180 -5.85 1.57 -7.57
N LEU A 181 -6.02 1.56 -6.25
CA LEU A 181 -5.28 2.44 -5.34
C LEU A 181 -4.61 1.66 -4.20
N GLY A 182 -3.43 1.12 -4.49
CA GLY A 182 -2.46 0.73 -3.46
C GLY A 182 -2.62 -0.65 -2.82
N ARG A 183 -3.76 -1.33 -2.92
CA ARG A 183 -3.97 -2.65 -2.29
C ARG A 183 -4.59 -3.64 -3.26
N CYS A 184 -4.08 -4.89 -3.22
CA CYS A 184 -4.76 -6.01 -3.85
C CYS A 184 -4.52 -7.31 -3.06
N VAL A 185 -5.43 -8.26 -3.19
CA VAL A 185 -5.30 -9.65 -2.73
C VAL A 185 -5.35 -10.53 -3.97
N LEU A 186 -4.35 -11.35 -4.17
CA LEU A 186 -4.15 -12.10 -5.39
C LEU A 186 -4.03 -13.60 -5.12
N PRO A 187 -4.62 -14.45 -5.97
CA PRO A 187 -4.35 -15.87 -5.94
C PRO A 187 -2.95 -16.19 -6.49
N PRO A 188 -2.33 -17.32 -6.12
CA PRO A 188 -0.98 -17.70 -6.59
C PRO A 188 -0.88 -17.89 -8.10
N ASP A 189 -2.00 -18.13 -8.79
CA ASP A 189 -2.08 -18.26 -10.26
C ASP A 189 -1.52 -17.04 -10.99
N ILE A 190 -1.52 -15.87 -10.33
CA ILE A 190 -0.93 -14.65 -10.88
C ILE A 190 0.55 -14.83 -11.26
N PHE A 191 1.28 -15.73 -10.58
CA PHE A 191 2.69 -15.95 -10.87
C PHE A 191 2.94 -16.63 -12.22
N GLU A 192 2.04 -17.51 -12.67
CA GLU A 192 2.13 -18.12 -13.99
C GLU A 192 1.90 -17.08 -15.09
N ILE A 193 0.99 -16.14 -14.83
CA ILE A 193 0.72 -15.02 -15.73
C ILE A 193 1.93 -14.09 -15.77
N LEU A 194 2.46 -13.68 -14.60
CA LEU A 194 3.61 -12.77 -14.48
C LEU A 194 4.88 -13.31 -15.16
N GLU A 195 5.05 -14.62 -15.20
CA GLU A 195 6.19 -15.28 -15.86
C GLU A 195 6.17 -15.09 -17.38
N ASN A 196 4.97 -14.95 -17.97
CA ASN A 196 4.75 -14.97 -19.41
C ASN A 196 4.28 -13.64 -20.01
N ILE A 197 3.98 -12.60 -19.21
CA ILE A 197 3.51 -11.32 -19.75
C ILE A 197 4.63 -10.59 -20.50
N PRO A 198 4.32 -9.91 -21.59
CA PRO A 198 5.24 -8.98 -22.23
C PRO A 198 5.42 -7.72 -21.37
N LYS A 199 6.43 -6.93 -21.69
CA LYS A 199 6.57 -5.59 -21.14
C LYS A 199 5.43 -4.69 -21.61
N GLY A 200 4.80 -4.01 -20.70
CA GLY A 200 3.71 -3.06 -20.93
C GLY A 200 4.16 -1.60 -20.93
N ALA A 201 3.32 -0.74 -20.39
CA ALA A 201 3.57 0.70 -20.29
C ALA A 201 4.93 1.00 -19.64
N GLY A 202 5.67 1.94 -20.22
CA GLY A 202 7.01 2.31 -19.74
C GLY A 202 8.11 1.26 -19.97
N GLY A 203 7.83 0.17 -20.69
CA GLY A 203 8.78 -0.94 -20.90
C GLY A 203 8.98 -1.83 -19.67
N GLU A 204 8.05 -1.79 -18.73
CA GLU A 204 8.06 -2.51 -17.47
C GLU A 204 7.07 -3.69 -17.48
N TYR A 205 7.29 -4.67 -16.61
CA TYR A 205 6.31 -5.72 -16.33
C TYR A 205 5.27 -5.17 -15.35
N GLN A 206 4.10 -4.81 -15.89
CA GLN A 206 3.04 -4.17 -15.12
C GLN A 206 2.19 -5.22 -14.40
N LEU A 207 1.94 -5.02 -13.09
CA LEU A 207 1.03 -5.89 -12.36
C LEU A 207 -0.40 -5.79 -12.92
N THR A 208 -0.81 -4.61 -13.35
CA THR A 208 -2.14 -4.36 -13.93
C THR A 208 -2.36 -5.20 -15.20
N ASP A 209 -1.32 -5.40 -16.02
CA ASP A 209 -1.43 -6.25 -17.22
C ASP A 209 -1.63 -7.72 -16.84
N ALA A 210 -0.97 -8.20 -15.79
CA ALA A 210 -1.21 -9.55 -15.27
C ALA A 210 -2.61 -9.69 -14.66
N MET A 211 -3.04 -8.71 -13.87
CA MET A 211 -4.38 -8.69 -13.28
C MET A 211 -5.48 -8.59 -14.36
N LYS A 212 -5.21 -7.91 -15.48
CA LYS A 212 -6.12 -7.89 -16.63
C LYS A 212 -6.37 -9.30 -17.17
N ILE A 213 -5.31 -10.08 -17.37
CA ILE A 213 -5.42 -11.46 -17.84
C ILE A 213 -6.21 -12.29 -16.83
N LEU A 214 -5.90 -12.15 -15.54
CA LEU A 214 -6.61 -12.84 -14.46
C LEU A 214 -8.11 -12.46 -14.45
N ALA A 215 -8.44 -11.18 -14.59
CA ALA A 215 -9.82 -10.69 -14.66
C ALA A 215 -10.58 -11.24 -15.87
N GLN A 216 -9.92 -11.37 -17.01
CA GLN A 216 -10.54 -11.93 -18.22
C GLN A 216 -10.75 -13.45 -18.13
N GLN A 217 -9.89 -14.17 -17.40
CA GLN A 217 -10.00 -15.62 -17.26
C GLN A 217 -11.04 -16.04 -16.24
N GLN A 218 -11.10 -15.41 -15.07
CA GLN A 218 -11.95 -15.82 -13.96
C GLN A 218 -12.73 -14.69 -13.30
N GLY A 219 -12.51 -13.45 -13.70
CA GLY A 219 -13.04 -12.28 -13.02
C GLY A 219 -12.18 -11.85 -11.82
N MET A 220 -12.38 -10.63 -11.39
CA MET A 220 -11.81 -10.09 -10.16
C MET A 220 -12.88 -9.26 -9.43
N ILE A 221 -12.65 -9.00 -8.15
CA ILE A 221 -13.51 -8.18 -7.31
C ILE A 221 -12.85 -6.82 -7.08
N GLY A 222 -13.62 -5.76 -7.28
CA GLY A 222 -13.25 -4.40 -6.89
C GLY A 222 -13.98 -4.01 -5.62
N VAL A 223 -13.27 -3.41 -4.67
CA VAL A 223 -13.86 -2.87 -3.45
C VAL A 223 -13.64 -1.36 -3.45
N ASP A 224 -14.71 -0.58 -3.50
CA ASP A 224 -14.67 0.85 -3.24
C ASP A 224 -14.48 1.07 -1.73
N PHE A 225 -13.22 1.03 -1.31
CA PHE A 225 -12.85 0.93 0.11
C PHE A 225 -13.29 2.14 0.93
N VAL A 226 -13.59 1.91 2.20
CA VAL A 226 -13.83 2.97 3.18
C VAL A 226 -12.50 3.34 3.83
N GLY A 227 -12.18 4.64 3.79
CA GLY A 227 -10.92 5.17 4.29
C GLY A 227 -10.39 6.30 3.42
N LYS A 228 -9.33 6.95 3.88
CA LYS A 228 -8.67 8.04 3.17
C LYS A 228 -7.27 7.64 2.73
N ARG A 229 -7.01 7.74 1.43
CA ARG A 229 -5.70 7.49 0.84
C ARG A 229 -4.86 8.74 0.80
N TYR A 230 -3.59 8.59 1.12
CA TYR A 230 -2.54 9.61 0.96
C TYR A 230 -1.45 9.06 0.05
N ASP A 231 -1.22 9.75 -1.06
CA ASP A 231 -0.13 9.45 -2.00
C ASP A 231 1.18 10.02 -1.48
N MET A 232 2.03 9.16 -0.92
CA MET A 232 3.35 9.53 -0.38
C MET A 232 4.39 9.80 -1.49
N GLY A 233 4.06 9.57 -2.75
CA GLY A 233 4.83 10.01 -3.90
C GLY A 233 4.61 11.50 -4.25
N SER A 234 3.54 12.11 -3.73
CA SER A 234 3.13 13.48 -3.98
C SER A 234 3.49 14.40 -2.81
N LYS A 235 4.07 15.58 -3.10
CA LYS A 235 4.37 16.59 -2.06
C LYS A 235 3.10 17.02 -1.30
N LEU A 236 1.99 17.19 -2.01
CA LEU A 236 0.71 17.56 -1.41
C LEU A 236 0.15 16.42 -0.55
N GLY A 237 0.23 15.17 -1.02
CA GLY A 237 -0.21 14.00 -0.27
C GLY A 237 0.54 13.83 1.06
N ILE A 238 1.87 14.03 1.05
CA ILE A 238 2.69 14.02 2.27
C ILE A 238 2.24 15.10 3.27
N LEU A 239 2.03 16.34 2.79
CA LEU A 239 1.55 17.41 3.65
C LEU A 239 0.17 17.14 4.21
N GLN A 240 -0.76 16.62 3.40
CA GLN A 240 -2.10 16.27 3.85
C GLN A 240 -2.06 15.16 4.92
N ALA A 241 -1.29 14.10 4.68
CA ALA A 241 -1.11 13.02 5.65
C ALA A 241 -0.55 13.56 6.97
N THR A 242 0.49 14.39 6.91
CA THR A 242 1.14 14.96 8.09
C THR A 242 0.22 15.89 8.87
N ILE A 243 -0.51 16.78 8.19
CA ILE A 243 -1.44 17.71 8.83
C ILE A 243 -2.58 16.96 9.51
N GLU A 244 -3.21 16.04 8.80
CA GLU A 244 -4.39 15.35 9.33
C GLU A 244 -4.02 14.38 10.45
N THR A 245 -2.89 13.68 10.34
CA THR A 245 -2.37 12.85 11.45
C THR A 245 -1.97 13.71 12.63
N GLY A 246 -1.30 14.84 12.39
CA GLY A 246 -0.89 15.77 13.45
C GLY A 246 -2.07 16.32 14.25
N LEU A 247 -3.21 16.57 13.61
CA LEU A 247 -4.44 17.03 14.29
C LEU A 247 -5.04 16.01 15.26
N HIS A 248 -4.74 14.72 15.07
CA HIS A 248 -5.21 13.63 15.92
C HIS A 248 -4.11 13.05 16.81
N HIS A 249 -2.90 13.61 16.74
CA HIS A 249 -1.76 13.12 17.50
C HIS A 249 -1.94 13.40 19.01
N PRO A 250 -1.75 12.40 19.90
CA PRO A 250 -2.07 12.53 21.31
C PRO A 250 -1.27 13.61 22.05
N GLU A 251 -0.03 13.89 21.61
CA GLU A 251 0.84 14.85 22.31
C GLU A 251 0.71 16.28 21.76
N ILE A 252 0.45 16.46 20.46
CA ILE A 252 0.53 17.77 19.81
C ILE A 252 -0.79 18.23 19.19
N GLY A 253 -1.82 17.37 19.12
CA GLY A 253 -3.02 17.61 18.31
C GLY A 253 -3.76 18.90 18.68
N GLU A 254 -3.88 19.24 19.96
CA GLU A 254 -4.55 20.45 20.41
C GLU A 254 -3.73 21.72 20.05
N ASP A 255 -2.44 21.75 20.37
CA ASP A 255 -1.55 22.87 20.07
C ASP A 255 -1.44 23.08 18.57
N PHE A 256 -1.34 21.98 17.81
CA PHE A 256 -1.27 22.05 16.35
C PHE A 256 -2.56 22.57 15.72
N ARG A 257 -3.73 22.18 16.24
CA ARG A 257 -5.03 22.73 15.82
C ARG A 257 -5.08 24.25 16.04
N ASN A 258 -4.68 24.71 17.22
CA ASN A 258 -4.66 26.14 17.55
C ASN A 258 -3.70 26.90 16.63
N TYR A 259 -2.54 26.35 16.33
CA TYR A 259 -1.59 26.92 15.39
C TYR A 259 -2.19 27.05 13.98
N LEU A 260 -2.86 26.00 13.47
CA LEU A 260 -3.49 26.04 12.14
C LEU A 260 -4.62 27.08 12.06
N ILE A 261 -5.41 27.23 13.12
CA ILE A 261 -6.46 28.27 13.19
C ILE A 261 -5.82 29.65 13.10
N GLN A 262 -4.74 29.90 13.85
CA GLN A 262 -4.01 31.18 13.77
C GLN A 262 -3.44 31.40 12.37
N LEU A 263 -2.80 30.39 11.79
CA LEU A 263 -2.21 30.48 10.45
C LEU A 263 -3.26 30.79 9.38
N SER A 264 -4.42 30.17 9.45
CA SER A 264 -5.50 30.37 8.46
C SER A 264 -6.03 31.81 8.44
N ASN A 265 -5.91 32.55 9.55
CA ASN A 265 -6.30 33.95 9.61
C ASN A 265 -5.30 34.90 8.89
N HIS A 266 -4.18 34.37 8.43
CA HIS A 266 -3.13 35.10 7.72
C HIS A 266 -3.00 34.70 6.24
N LEU A 267 -3.82 33.72 5.78
CA LEU A 267 -3.90 33.27 4.39
C LEU A 267 -5.06 33.96 3.66
#